data_fef57ae204fd24c1bbaa4ade3b67dcd5
#
_entry.id   fef57ae204fd24c1bbaa4ade3b67dcd5
#
_cell.length_a   1.000
_cell.length_b   1.000
_cell.length_c   1.000
_cell.angle_alpha   90.00
_cell.angle_beta   90.00
_cell.angle_gamma   90.00
#
_symmetry.space_group_name_H-M   'P 1'
#
loop_
_entity.id
_entity.type
_entity.pdbx_description
1 polymer ?
#
loop_
_entity_poly.entity_id
_entity_poly.type
_entity_poly.pdbx_seq_one_letter_code
_entity_poly.pdbx_strand_id
1 'polypeptide(L)'
;MATTWADIVTAALVQIDDVRLEEQMAVSPAQFYRRMAALVQQAMPLLSRPPELLTFLKKGMVAPTYDDYEWTSDEASTYTETRVETGMIGYDLCSVTQRKMQGNQTMSIIPYDGATYDPETGIVTMPRQNEAWVNYDFDFYTDGEFPDLTETQMRLFALAVAVVWDERFSRNWLSMTAKIHDDSFETVNEANYTQQITRRLHDNRIAFNDDLRAYEQLCAYTGMFQNTLQRTALV
;
A
#
# COMPACT_ATOMS: atom_id res chain seq x y z
N MET A 1 -6.94 6.66 -18.57
CA MET A 1 -6.51 7.33 -17.32
C MET A 1 -5.34 6.53 -16.78
N ALA A 2 -4.31 7.19 -16.24
CA ALA A 2 -3.23 6.44 -15.57
C ALA A 2 -3.83 5.64 -14.40
N THR A 3 -3.31 4.44 -14.17
CA THR A 3 -3.72 3.62 -13.02
C THR A 3 -2.87 4.01 -11.82
N THR A 4 -3.47 4.35 -10.70
CA THR A 4 -2.74 4.72 -9.50
C THR A 4 -2.29 3.49 -8.69
N TRP A 5 -1.33 3.67 -7.80
CA TRP A 5 -0.95 2.62 -6.84
C TRP A 5 -2.10 2.33 -5.87
N ALA A 6 -2.89 3.35 -5.51
CA ALA A 6 -4.08 3.19 -4.68
C ALA A 6 -5.13 2.28 -5.35
N ASP A 7 -5.30 2.38 -6.68
CA ASP A 7 -6.20 1.49 -7.42
C ASP A 7 -5.77 0.02 -7.32
N ILE A 8 -4.46 -0.24 -7.48
CA ILE A 8 -3.90 -1.59 -7.36
C ILE A 8 -4.02 -2.11 -5.93
N VAL A 9 -3.74 -1.26 -4.93
CA VAL A 9 -3.89 -1.62 -3.51
C VAL A 9 -5.34 -1.95 -3.19
N THR A 10 -6.29 -1.13 -3.65
CA THR A 10 -7.72 -1.36 -3.44
C THR A 10 -8.17 -2.69 -4.07
N ALA A 11 -7.75 -2.94 -5.31
CA ALA A 11 -8.05 -4.21 -5.98
C ALA A 11 -7.42 -5.42 -5.26
N ALA A 12 -6.20 -5.25 -4.71
CA ALA A 12 -5.50 -6.30 -3.98
C ALA A 12 -6.15 -6.59 -2.62
N LEU A 13 -6.65 -5.57 -1.91
CA LEU A 13 -7.34 -5.74 -0.62
C LEU A 13 -8.58 -6.64 -0.75
N VAL A 14 -9.32 -6.52 -1.85
CA VAL A 14 -10.46 -7.40 -2.14
C VAL A 14 -10.05 -8.88 -2.25
N GLN A 15 -8.82 -9.15 -2.74
CA GLN A 15 -8.29 -10.51 -2.88
C GLN A 15 -7.67 -11.04 -1.57
N ILE A 16 -7.14 -10.14 -0.76
CA ILE A 16 -6.44 -10.50 0.49
C ILE A 16 -7.44 -10.84 1.60
N ASP A 17 -8.55 -10.10 1.71
CA ASP A 17 -9.62 -10.28 2.71
C ASP A 17 -9.06 -10.50 4.14
N ASP A 18 -8.25 -9.56 4.62
CA ASP A 18 -7.61 -9.61 5.94
C ASP A 18 -7.99 -8.39 6.77
N VAL A 19 -8.89 -8.59 7.73
CA VAL A 19 -9.43 -7.54 8.64
C VAL A 19 -8.32 -6.73 9.33
N ARG A 20 -7.15 -7.34 9.57
CA ARG A 20 -6.03 -6.63 10.21
C ARG A 20 -5.40 -5.56 9.31
N LEU A 21 -5.53 -5.69 7.99
CA LEU A 21 -5.11 -4.64 7.06
C LEU A 21 -6.04 -3.44 7.13
N GLU A 22 -7.34 -3.68 7.28
CA GLU A 22 -8.33 -2.62 7.48
C GLU A 22 -8.10 -1.90 8.81
N GLU A 23 -7.84 -2.66 9.88
CA GLU A 23 -7.47 -2.09 11.18
C GLU A 23 -6.18 -1.27 11.10
N GLN A 24 -5.16 -1.77 10.40
CA GLN A 24 -3.90 -1.05 10.21
C GLN A 24 -4.08 0.23 9.41
N MET A 25 -4.93 0.20 8.37
CA MET A 25 -5.26 1.39 7.59
C MET A 25 -5.94 2.45 8.46
N ALA A 26 -6.84 2.03 9.36
CA ALA A 26 -7.54 2.94 10.26
C ALA A 26 -6.62 3.55 11.33
N VAL A 27 -5.65 2.78 11.85
CA VAL A 27 -4.75 3.22 12.95
C VAL A 27 -3.55 4.02 12.43
N SER A 28 -2.97 3.62 11.31
CA SER A 28 -1.77 4.26 10.76
C SER A 28 -1.76 4.19 9.23
N PRO A 29 -2.50 5.10 8.55
CA PRO A 29 -2.58 5.12 7.09
C PRO A 29 -1.21 5.21 6.41
N ALA A 30 -0.30 6.06 6.89
CA ALA A 30 1.04 6.22 6.32
C ALA A 30 1.84 4.90 6.32
N GLN A 31 1.86 4.19 7.44
CA GLN A 31 2.55 2.90 7.52
C GLN A 31 1.87 1.84 6.65
N PHE A 32 0.54 1.87 6.58
CA PHE A 32 -0.23 0.99 5.72
C PHE A 32 0.16 1.19 4.24
N TYR A 33 0.11 2.43 3.73
CA TYR A 33 0.46 2.72 2.33
C TYR A 33 1.92 2.41 2.01
N ARG A 34 2.87 2.76 2.88
CA ARG A 34 4.30 2.38 2.74
C ARG A 34 4.47 0.86 2.61
N ARG A 35 3.75 0.10 3.43
CA ARG A 35 3.79 -1.37 3.43
C ARG A 35 3.18 -1.94 2.16
N MET A 36 2.03 -1.43 1.73
CA MET A 36 1.36 -1.89 0.51
C MET A 36 2.18 -1.55 -0.73
N ALA A 37 2.78 -0.36 -0.81
CA ALA A 37 3.70 0.00 -1.90
C ALA A 37 4.88 -0.97 -2.01
N ALA A 38 5.47 -1.37 -0.89
CA ALA A 38 6.54 -2.37 -0.88
C ALA A 38 6.06 -3.74 -1.39
N LEU A 39 4.82 -4.14 -1.11
CA LEU A 39 4.23 -5.38 -1.63
C LEU A 39 3.96 -5.30 -3.14
N VAL A 40 3.43 -4.17 -3.61
CA VAL A 40 3.22 -3.92 -5.04
C VAL A 40 4.55 -4.04 -5.79
N GLN A 41 5.64 -3.43 -5.28
CA GLN A 41 6.98 -3.57 -5.87
C GLN A 41 7.47 -5.02 -5.88
N GLN A 42 7.24 -5.78 -4.80
CA GLN A 42 7.63 -7.18 -4.70
C GLN A 42 6.79 -8.09 -5.61
N ALA A 43 5.58 -7.71 -5.96
CA ALA A 43 4.71 -8.46 -6.86
C ALA A 43 5.10 -8.30 -8.35
N MET A 44 5.74 -7.19 -8.73
CA MET A 44 6.11 -6.92 -10.12
C MET A 44 6.92 -8.06 -10.80
N PRO A 45 7.92 -8.70 -10.17
CA PRO A 45 8.63 -9.82 -10.77
C PRO A 45 7.75 -11.01 -11.14
N LEU A 46 6.62 -11.23 -10.44
CA LEU A 46 5.66 -12.29 -10.76
C LEU A 46 4.97 -12.05 -12.11
N LEU A 47 4.87 -10.79 -12.54
CA LEU A 47 4.30 -10.35 -13.80
C LEU A 47 5.33 -10.33 -14.97
N SER A 48 6.39 -11.13 -14.87
CA SER A 48 7.44 -11.22 -15.88
C SER A 48 7.04 -12.03 -17.13
N ARG A 49 5.84 -12.56 -17.14
CA ARG A 49 5.26 -13.32 -18.27
C ARG A 49 3.91 -12.72 -18.67
N PRO A 50 3.71 -12.38 -19.95
CA PRO A 50 4.72 -12.30 -20.99
C PRO A 50 5.72 -11.15 -20.70
N PRO A 51 6.96 -11.18 -21.23
CA PRO A 51 8.01 -10.18 -20.93
C PRO A 51 7.58 -8.73 -21.22
N GLU A 52 6.69 -8.57 -22.20
CA GLU A 52 6.13 -7.29 -22.62
C GLU A 52 5.34 -6.63 -21.48
N LEU A 53 4.64 -7.42 -20.65
CA LEU A 53 3.84 -6.91 -19.53
C LEU A 53 4.73 -6.20 -18.51
N LEU A 54 5.80 -6.84 -18.04
CA LEU A 54 6.72 -6.22 -17.09
C LEU A 54 7.41 -4.98 -17.66
N THR A 55 7.77 -5.03 -18.94
CA THR A 55 8.38 -3.90 -19.65
C THR A 55 7.38 -2.74 -19.75
N PHE A 56 6.12 -3.03 -20.07
CA PHE A 56 5.04 -2.05 -20.11
C PHE A 56 4.81 -1.41 -18.74
N LEU A 57 4.70 -2.20 -17.68
CA LEU A 57 4.52 -1.71 -16.32
C LEU A 57 5.64 -0.75 -15.90
N LYS A 58 6.90 -1.13 -16.15
CA LYS A 58 8.07 -0.33 -15.78
C LYS A 58 8.21 0.98 -16.56
N LYS A 59 7.77 1.01 -17.82
CA LYS A 59 8.00 2.15 -18.72
C LYS A 59 7.26 3.42 -18.29
N GLY A 60 6.11 3.29 -17.66
CA GLY A 60 5.30 4.43 -17.21
C GLY A 60 5.11 4.50 -15.69
N MET A 61 5.87 3.71 -14.95
CA MET A 61 5.75 3.66 -13.50
C MET A 61 6.39 4.89 -12.84
N VAL A 62 5.61 5.57 -12.03
CA VAL A 62 6.08 6.55 -11.04
C VAL A 62 5.86 5.93 -9.67
N ALA A 63 6.92 5.79 -8.88
CA ALA A 63 6.81 5.24 -7.53
C ALA A 63 6.18 6.26 -6.58
N PRO A 64 5.33 5.83 -5.62
CA PRO A 64 4.85 6.72 -4.57
C PRO A 64 6.02 7.19 -3.71
N THR A 65 5.96 8.43 -3.28
CA THR A 65 6.91 9.00 -2.34
C THR A 65 6.25 9.27 -1.01
N TYR A 66 7.03 9.15 0.07
CA TYR A 66 6.57 9.37 1.44
C TYR A 66 7.56 10.31 2.11
N ASP A 67 7.02 11.31 2.78
CA ASP A 67 7.80 12.26 3.53
C ASP A 67 7.12 12.56 4.86
N ASP A 68 7.85 13.08 5.82
CA ASP A 68 7.35 13.45 7.13
C ASP A 68 7.84 14.84 7.51
N TYR A 69 7.01 15.56 8.24
CA TYR A 69 7.32 16.87 8.76
C TYR A 69 6.96 16.94 10.24
N GLU A 70 7.92 17.29 11.08
CA GLU A 70 7.72 17.48 12.51
C GLU A 70 7.63 18.95 12.84
N TRP A 71 6.59 19.32 13.60
CA TRP A 71 6.39 20.66 14.10
C TRP A 71 6.11 20.64 15.60
N THR A 72 6.75 21.55 16.33
CA THR A 72 6.56 21.70 17.78
C THR A 72 5.84 23.01 18.07
N SER A 73 4.80 22.95 18.88
CA SER A 73 4.14 24.12 19.41
C SER A 73 4.97 24.73 20.53
N ASP A 74 5.60 25.87 20.28
CA ASP A 74 6.46 26.55 21.27
C ASP A 74 5.67 27.26 22.36
N GLU A 75 4.49 27.78 22.03
CA GLU A 75 3.64 28.52 22.92
C GLU A 75 2.17 28.14 22.76
N ALA A 76 1.39 28.28 23.83
CA ALA A 76 -0.05 28.18 23.74
C ALA A 76 -0.59 29.24 22.76
N SER A 77 -1.19 28.80 21.66
CA SER A 77 -1.66 29.71 20.60
C SER A 77 -2.76 30.64 21.13
N THR A 78 -2.61 31.92 20.87
CA THR A 78 -3.66 32.93 21.10
C THR A 78 -4.59 33.09 19.91
N TYR A 79 -4.22 32.51 18.76
CA TYR A 79 -4.99 32.55 17.51
C TYR A 79 -6.13 31.53 17.51
N THR A 80 -7.11 31.75 16.66
CA THR A 80 -8.22 30.81 16.47
C THR A 80 -7.80 29.55 15.71
N GLU A 81 -6.74 29.65 14.91
CA GLU A 81 -6.15 28.57 14.13
C GLU A 81 -4.62 28.68 14.13
N THR A 82 -3.96 27.57 13.95
CA THR A 82 -2.52 27.49 13.76
C THR A 82 -2.24 27.02 12.33
N ARG A 83 -1.37 27.73 11.63
CA ARG A 83 -0.93 27.40 10.26
C ARG A 83 0.53 27.00 10.30
N VAL A 84 0.81 25.84 9.72
CA VAL A 84 2.15 25.27 9.63
C VAL A 84 2.53 25.17 8.15
N GLU A 85 3.55 25.91 7.76
CA GLU A 85 4.11 25.85 6.40
C GLU A 85 5.05 24.65 6.32
N THR A 86 4.62 23.55 5.74
CA THR A 86 5.40 22.32 5.63
C THR A 86 6.26 22.29 4.36
N GLY A 87 5.90 23.05 3.35
CA GLY A 87 6.57 23.04 2.04
C GLY A 87 6.28 21.80 1.18
N MET A 88 5.38 20.91 1.61
CA MET A 88 5.04 19.65 0.93
C MET A 88 4.04 19.86 -0.20
N ILE A 89 4.35 20.76 -1.15
CA ILE A 89 3.46 21.09 -2.28
C ILE A 89 3.26 19.89 -3.19
N GLY A 90 1.99 19.59 -3.52
CA GLY A 90 1.63 18.47 -4.39
C GLY A 90 1.59 17.11 -3.70
N TYR A 91 1.79 17.07 -2.38
CA TYR A 91 1.58 15.88 -1.56
C TYR A 91 0.15 15.81 -1.04
N ASP A 92 -0.27 14.64 -0.61
CA ASP A 92 -1.48 14.42 0.19
C ASP A 92 -1.09 14.18 1.66
N LEU A 93 -1.87 14.77 2.56
CA LEU A 93 -1.70 14.53 4.00
C LEU A 93 -2.32 13.17 4.35
N CYS A 94 -1.50 12.23 4.76
CA CYS A 94 -1.89 10.85 5.07
C CYS A 94 -2.37 10.71 6.52
N SER A 95 -1.61 11.24 7.46
CA SER A 95 -1.96 11.21 8.89
C SER A 95 -1.30 12.35 9.64
N VAL A 96 -1.92 12.71 10.77
CA VAL A 96 -1.33 13.61 11.75
C VAL A 96 -1.33 12.90 13.10
N THR A 97 -0.18 12.88 13.76
CA THR A 97 -0.06 12.38 15.13
C THR A 97 0.43 13.45 16.07
N GLN A 98 -0.17 13.49 17.25
CA GLN A 98 0.19 14.39 18.34
C GLN A 98 1.03 13.62 19.35
N ARG A 99 2.24 14.11 19.64
CA ARG A 99 3.12 13.57 20.68
C ARG A 99 3.21 14.53 21.86
N LYS A 100 2.73 14.10 23.02
CA LYS A 100 2.95 14.85 24.26
C LYS A 100 4.28 14.44 24.88
N MET A 101 5.13 15.42 25.12
CA MET A 101 6.47 15.23 25.67
C MET A 101 6.50 15.67 27.14
N GLN A 102 7.20 14.90 27.99
CA GLN A 102 7.59 15.33 29.34
C GLN A 102 9.11 15.22 29.47
N GLY A 103 9.79 16.35 29.38
CA GLY A 103 11.23 16.37 29.19
C GLY A 103 11.62 15.70 27.87
N ASN A 104 12.51 14.70 27.90
CA ASN A 104 12.94 13.95 26.70
C ASN A 104 12.17 12.63 26.48
N GLN A 105 11.07 12.41 27.22
CA GLN A 105 10.28 11.18 27.10
C GLN A 105 8.93 11.45 26.44
N THR A 106 8.58 10.63 25.44
CA THR A 106 7.25 10.65 24.84
C THR A 106 6.26 9.98 25.82
N MET A 107 5.26 10.74 26.28
CA MET A 107 4.25 10.25 27.20
C MET A 107 3.07 9.59 26.49
N SER A 108 2.67 10.11 25.34
CA SER A 108 1.58 9.56 24.55
C SER A 108 1.73 9.93 23.07
N ILE A 109 1.26 9.06 22.21
CA ILE A 109 1.09 9.31 20.79
C ILE A 109 -0.39 9.11 20.49
N ILE A 110 -1.05 10.15 19.99
CA ILE A 110 -2.49 10.17 19.77
C ILE A 110 -2.73 10.63 18.32
N PRO A 111 -3.58 9.94 17.53
CA PRO A 111 -4.03 10.45 16.25
C PRO A 111 -4.71 11.81 16.41
N TYR A 112 -4.52 12.71 15.46
CA TYR A 112 -5.09 14.04 15.48
C TYR A 112 -5.89 14.29 14.20
N ASP A 113 -7.22 14.39 14.35
CA ASP A 113 -8.16 14.48 13.22
C ASP A 113 -8.58 15.91 12.89
N GLY A 114 -8.06 16.90 13.63
CA GLY A 114 -8.47 18.30 13.47
C GLY A 114 -7.72 19.09 12.40
N ALA A 115 -6.73 18.49 11.73
CA ALA A 115 -5.91 19.16 10.74
C ALA A 115 -6.57 19.15 9.36
N THR A 116 -6.45 20.28 8.64
CA THR A 116 -6.76 20.37 7.22
C THR A 116 -5.49 20.74 6.46
N TYR A 117 -5.34 20.24 5.24
CA TYR A 117 -4.16 20.46 4.43
C TYR A 117 -4.54 20.98 3.05
N ASP A 118 -3.77 21.95 2.57
CA ASP A 118 -3.89 22.51 1.23
C ASP A 118 -2.68 22.07 0.39
N PRO A 119 -2.85 21.17 -0.59
CA PRO A 119 -1.75 20.66 -1.40
C PRO A 119 -1.17 21.69 -2.37
N GLU A 120 -1.90 22.78 -2.68
CA GLU A 120 -1.38 23.83 -3.57
C GLU A 120 -0.38 24.74 -2.85
N THR A 121 -0.57 24.96 -1.57
CA THR A 121 0.27 25.84 -0.75
C THR A 121 1.23 25.10 0.17
N GLY A 122 1.00 23.81 0.44
CA GLY A 122 1.76 23.03 1.40
C GLY A 122 1.51 23.45 2.85
N ILE A 123 0.34 24.04 3.14
CA ILE A 123 0.01 24.55 4.47
C ILE A 123 -0.94 23.59 5.18
N VAL A 124 -0.56 23.17 6.39
CA VAL A 124 -1.44 22.47 7.32
C VAL A 124 -2.08 23.50 8.26
N THR A 125 -3.41 23.49 8.33
CA THR A 125 -4.19 24.33 9.24
C THR A 125 -4.80 23.46 10.31
N MET A 126 -4.54 23.80 11.57
CA MET A 126 -5.06 23.13 12.76
C MET A 126 -5.90 24.08 13.60
N PRO A 127 -6.93 23.60 14.32
CA PRO A 127 -7.59 24.39 15.35
C PRO A 127 -6.58 24.93 16.38
N ARG A 128 -6.98 25.95 17.08
CA ARG A 128 -6.17 26.56 18.13
C ARG A 128 -5.60 25.51 19.08
N GLN A 129 -4.27 25.54 19.26
CA GLN A 129 -3.57 24.71 20.23
C GLN A 129 -3.52 25.46 21.58
N ASN A 130 -4.01 24.81 22.63
CA ASN A 130 -4.03 25.38 23.98
C ASN A 130 -2.83 24.94 24.84
N GLU A 131 -2.08 23.95 24.38
CA GLU A 131 -0.93 23.39 25.08
C GLU A 131 0.38 23.77 24.39
N ALA A 132 1.34 24.27 25.14
CA ALA A 132 2.70 24.47 24.67
C ALA A 132 3.48 23.15 24.70
N TRP A 133 4.53 23.06 23.89
CA TRP A 133 5.47 21.92 23.86
C TRP A 133 4.83 20.59 23.43
N VAL A 134 3.89 20.67 22.52
CA VAL A 134 3.31 19.49 21.86
C VAL A 134 3.91 19.35 20.50
N ASN A 135 4.43 18.16 20.19
CA ASN A 135 4.95 17.83 18.87
C ASN A 135 3.85 17.22 18.02
N TYR A 136 3.82 17.67 16.77
CA TYR A 136 2.95 17.12 15.74
C TYR A 136 3.81 16.53 14.63
N ASP A 137 3.53 15.30 14.24
CA ASP A 137 4.10 14.66 13.07
C ASP A 137 3.06 14.62 11.98
N PHE A 138 3.40 15.15 10.84
CA PHE A 138 2.60 15.14 9.62
C PHE A 138 3.22 14.15 8.65
N ASP A 139 2.50 13.11 8.31
CA ASP A 139 2.91 12.14 7.29
C ASP A 139 2.29 12.52 5.95
N PHE A 140 3.12 12.68 4.95
CA PHE A 140 2.72 13.03 3.60
C PHE A 140 3.04 11.89 2.63
N TYR A 141 2.27 11.80 1.56
CA TYR A 141 2.59 10.91 0.44
C TYR A 141 2.15 11.51 -0.90
N THR A 142 2.80 11.10 -1.96
CA THR A 142 2.26 11.24 -3.32
C THR A 142 1.90 9.86 -3.81
N ASP A 143 0.72 9.73 -4.42
CA ASP A 143 0.39 8.47 -5.05
C ASP A 143 1.28 8.27 -6.29
N GLY A 144 1.69 7.04 -6.50
CA GLY A 144 2.43 6.68 -7.69
C GLY A 144 1.47 6.32 -8.82
N GLU A 145 2.01 6.26 -10.03
CA GLU A 145 1.25 5.95 -11.23
C GLU A 145 1.86 4.76 -11.98
N PHE A 146 0.99 4.02 -12.64
CA PHE A 146 1.30 3.04 -13.66
C PHE A 146 0.73 3.49 -15.01
N PRO A 147 1.16 2.90 -16.14
CA PRO A 147 0.43 3.03 -17.40
C PRO A 147 -1.04 2.65 -17.22
N ASP A 148 -1.90 3.12 -18.14
CA ASP A 148 -3.31 2.75 -18.15
C ASP A 148 -3.47 1.23 -18.29
N LEU A 149 -3.85 0.57 -17.18
CA LEU A 149 -4.00 -0.87 -17.11
C LEU A 149 -5.40 -1.29 -17.52
N THR A 150 -5.48 -2.36 -18.32
CA THR A 150 -6.76 -3.02 -18.58
C THR A 150 -7.25 -3.72 -17.32
N GLU A 151 -8.56 -3.99 -17.25
CA GLU A 151 -9.17 -4.73 -16.12
C GLU A 151 -8.47 -6.09 -15.87
N THR A 152 -8.10 -6.79 -16.93
CA THR A 152 -7.37 -8.07 -16.84
C THR A 152 -5.97 -7.88 -16.23
N GLN A 153 -5.24 -6.83 -16.64
CA GLN A 153 -3.93 -6.51 -16.09
C GLN A 153 -4.03 -6.08 -14.62
N MET A 154 -5.03 -5.27 -14.28
CA MET A 154 -5.32 -4.86 -12.91
C MET A 154 -5.60 -6.07 -12.02
N ARG A 155 -6.45 -6.99 -12.46
CA ARG A 155 -6.75 -8.22 -11.72
C ARG A 155 -5.51 -9.10 -11.53
N LEU A 156 -4.70 -9.29 -12.58
CA LEU A 156 -3.44 -10.02 -12.48
C LEU A 156 -2.50 -9.40 -11.45
N PHE A 157 -2.40 -8.08 -11.46
CA PHE A 157 -1.55 -7.37 -10.51
C PHE A 157 -2.07 -7.51 -9.07
N ALA A 158 -3.37 -7.35 -8.86
CA ALA A 158 -4.02 -7.54 -7.56
C ALA A 158 -3.76 -8.95 -6.99
N LEU A 159 -3.92 -9.99 -7.82
CA LEU A 159 -3.62 -11.38 -7.43
C LEU A 159 -2.13 -11.59 -7.12
N ALA A 160 -1.23 -10.99 -7.90
CA ALA A 160 0.21 -11.05 -7.61
C ALA A 160 0.56 -10.44 -6.25
N VAL A 161 -0.05 -9.30 -5.91
CA VAL A 161 0.10 -8.65 -4.59
C VAL A 161 -0.45 -9.54 -3.48
N ALA A 162 -1.62 -10.15 -3.68
CA ALA A 162 -2.22 -11.06 -2.71
C ALA A 162 -1.33 -12.29 -2.46
N VAL A 163 -0.75 -12.88 -3.51
CA VAL A 163 0.21 -13.99 -3.38
C VAL A 163 1.42 -13.59 -2.55
N VAL A 164 2.02 -12.42 -2.81
CA VAL A 164 3.18 -11.93 -2.05
C VAL A 164 2.81 -11.66 -0.59
N TRP A 165 1.63 -11.11 -0.32
CA TRP A 165 1.11 -10.92 1.03
C TRP A 165 0.99 -12.25 1.77
N ASP A 166 0.31 -13.22 1.17
CA ASP A 166 0.08 -14.54 1.79
C ASP A 166 1.40 -15.29 2.03
N GLU A 167 2.36 -15.21 1.11
CA GLU A 167 3.70 -15.79 1.31
C GLU A 167 4.43 -15.17 2.51
N ARG A 168 4.42 -13.84 2.60
CA ARG A 168 5.07 -13.11 3.68
C ARG A 168 4.39 -13.41 5.01
N PHE A 169 3.06 -13.43 5.01
CA PHE A 169 2.28 -13.71 6.20
C PHE A 169 2.48 -15.15 6.68
N SER A 170 2.44 -16.13 5.77
CA SER A 170 2.68 -17.54 6.06
C SER A 170 4.08 -17.76 6.68
N ARG A 171 5.12 -17.12 6.13
CA ARG A 171 6.49 -17.22 6.67
C ARG A 171 6.59 -16.62 8.07
N ASN A 172 6.00 -15.45 8.29
CA ASN A 172 6.02 -14.80 9.60
C ASN A 172 5.27 -15.62 10.64
N TRP A 173 4.11 -16.17 10.29
CA TRP A 173 3.31 -17.01 11.17
C TRP A 173 4.07 -18.27 11.57
N LEU A 174 4.65 -19.00 10.62
CA LEU A 174 5.46 -20.20 10.90
C LEU A 174 6.66 -19.89 11.80
N SER A 175 7.27 -18.71 11.64
CA SER A 175 8.39 -18.31 12.50
C SER A 175 7.93 -17.91 13.91
N MET A 176 6.73 -17.40 14.07
CA MET A 176 6.14 -17.05 15.37
C MET A 176 5.69 -18.31 16.12
N THR A 177 5.00 -19.23 15.46
CA THR A 177 4.58 -20.50 16.08
C THR A 177 5.78 -21.33 16.53
N ALA A 178 6.86 -21.34 15.77
CA ALA A 178 8.10 -22.02 16.18
C ALA A 178 8.76 -21.42 17.45
N LYS A 179 8.49 -20.12 17.75
CA LYS A 179 9.03 -19.44 18.94
C LYS A 179 8.14 -19.56 20.18
N ILE A 180 6.82 -19.79 19.99
CA ILE A 180 5.82 -19.86 21.06
C ILE A 180 5.64 -21.31 21.56
N HIS A 181 6.37 -22.27 21.03
CA HIS A 181 6.33 -23.67 21.46
C HIS A 181 6.93 -23.84 22.86
N ASP A 182 6.35 -23.11 23.83
CA ASP A 182 6.54 -23.33 25.24
C ASP A 182 5.24 -23.96 25.81
N ASP A 183 5.37 -25.04 26.49
CA ASP A 183 4.51 -26.17 26.80
C ASP A 183 3.11 -25.96 27.40
N SER A 184 2.42 -24.84 27.24
CA SER A 184 1.18 -24.57 27.97
C SER A 184 0.00 -23.96 27.25
N PHE A 185 -0.02 -23.79 25.93
CA PHE A 185 -1.18 -23.28 25.20
C PHE A 185 -1.72 -24.22 24.13
N GLU A 186 -3.04 -24.43 24.14
CA GLU A 186 -3.76 -25.35 23.27
C GLU A 186 -3.52 -25.13 21.77
N THR A 187 -2.87 -26.09 21.16
CA THR A 187 -2.42 -26.16 19.78
C THR A 187 -3.54 -26.32 18.74
N VAL A 188 -4.80 -26.47 19.15
CA VAL A 188 -5.90 -26.84 18.22
C VAL A 188 -6.32 -25.69 17.30
N ASN A 189 -6.28 -24.44 17.75
CA ASN A 189 -6.62 -23.26 16.94
C ASN A 189 -5.51 -22.87 15.97
N GLU A 190 -4.25 -23.09 16.33
CA GLU A 190 -3.09 -22.72 15.51
C GLU A 190 -2.95 -23.60 14.26
N ALA A 191 -3.20 -24.90 14.39
CA ALA A 191 -3.15 -25.83 13.28
C ALA A 191 -4.22 -25.50 12.21
N ASN A 192 -5.44 -25.22 12.64
CA ASN A 192 -6.53 -24.83 11.75
C ASN A 192 -6.24 -23.50 11.04
N TYR A 193 -5.69 -22.54 11.75
CA TYR A 193 -5.35 -21.23 11.18
C TYR A 193 -4.20 -21.33 10.18
N THR A 194 -3.15 -22.08 10.50
CA THR A 194 -2.03 -22.36 9.59
C THR A 194 -2.52 -23.08 8.33
N GLN A 195 -3.45 -24.03 8.47
CA GLN A 195 -4.05 -24.73 7.35
C GLN A 195 -4.87 -23.79 6.45
N GLN A 196 -5.66 -22.88 7.04
CA GLN A 196 -6.44 -21.90 6.29
C GLN A 196 -5.53 -20.94 5.48
N ILE A 197 -4.46 -20.42 6.09
CA ILE A 197 -3.48 -19.55 5.41
C ILE A 197 -2.80 -20.30 4.26
N THR A 198 -2.36 -21.52 4.51
CA THR A 198 -1.69 -22.34 3.48
C THR A 198 -2.64 -22.64 2.32
N ARG A 199 -3.92 -22.91 2.62
CA ARG A 199 -4.95 -23.13 1.60
C ARG A 199 -5.19 -21.85 0.80
N ARG A 200 -5.39 -20.71 1.44
CA ARG A 200 -5.57 -19.42 0.76
C ARG A 200 -4.40 -19.08 -0.16
N LEU A 201 -3.17 -19.24 0.32
CA LEU A 201 -1.97 -19.05 -0.51
C LEU A 201 -1.96 -19.98 -1.73
N HIS A 202 -2.34 -21.24 -1.54
CA HIS A 202 -2.44 -22.21 -2.64
C HIS A 202 -3.50 -21.80 -3.67
N ASP A 203 -4.70 -21.44 -3.20
CA ASP A 203 -5.82 -21.02 -4.04
C ASP A 203 -5.50 -19.73 -4.82
N ASN A 204 -4.90 -18.72 -4.17
CA ASN A 204 -4.45 -17.49 -4.81
C ASN A 204 -3.35 -17.72 -5.85
N ARG A 205 -2.41 -18.65 -5.58
CA ARG A 205 -1.38 -19.03 -6.56
C ARG A 205 -1.97 -19.74 -7.79
N ILE A 206 -2.95 -20.60 -7.60
CA ILE A 206 -3.65 -21.25 -8.71
C ILE A 206 -4.38 -20.20 -9.54
N ALA A 207 -5.20 -19.36 -8.92
CA ALA A 207 -5.93 -18.30 -9.60
C ALA A 207 -4.99 -17.38 -10.38
N PHE A 208 -3.90 -16.94 -9.76
CA PHE A 208 -2.88 -16.11 -10.42
C PHE A 208 -2.27 -16.80 -11.65
N ASN A 209 -1.86 -18.07 -11.51
CA ASN A 209 -1.24 -18.81 -12.61
C ASN A 209 -2.21 -19.06 -13.77
N ASP A 210 -3.48 -19.32 -13.48
CA ASP A 210 -4.50 -19.56 -14.48
C ASP A 210 -4.83 -18.26 -15.25
N ASP A 211 -5.00 -17.15 -14.54
CA ASP A 211 -5.20 -15.83 -15.15
C ASP A 211 -3.97 -15.39 -15.97
N LEU A 212 -2.77 -15.66 -15.47
CA LEU A 212 -1.54 -15.34 -16.19
C LEU A 212 -1.41 -16.12 -17.49
N ARG A 213 -1.72 -17.42 -17.48
CA ARG A 213 -1.75 -18.26 -18.68
C ARG A 213 -2.80 -17.80 -19.69
N ALA A 214 -4.00 -17.43 -19.20
CA ALA A 214 -5.06 -16.90 -20.05
C ALA A 214 -4.62 -15.58 -20.71
N TYR A 215 -3.94 -14.71 -19.97
CA TYR A 215 -3.38 -13.47 -20.49
C TYR A 215 -2.26 -13.70 -21.50
N GLU A 216 -1.33 -14.63 -21.25
CA GLU A 216 -0.29 -15.03 -22.21
C GLU A 216 -0.89 -15.53 -23.53
N GLN A 217 -1.93 -16.36 -23.45
CA GLN A 217 -2.64 -16.84 -24.65
C GLN A 217 -3.29 -15.69 -25.40
N LEU A 218 -3.97 -14.77 -24.72
CA LEU A 218 -4.59 -13.60 -25.33
C LEU A 218 -3.56 -12.74 -26.06
N CYS A 219 -2.40 -12.48 -25.46
CA CYS A 219 -1.31 -11.74 -26.08
C CYS A 219 -0.75 -12.44 -27.33
N ALA A 220 -0.58 -13.76 -27.26
CA ALA A 220 -0.11 -14.56 -28.40
C ALA A 220 -1.12 -14.50 -29.55
N TYR A 221 -2.41 -14.63 -29.30
CA TYR A 221 -3.47 -14.49 -30.32
C TYR A 221 -3.48 -13.09 -30.95
N THR A 222 -3.42 -12.03 -30.12
CA THR A 222 -3.39 -10.65 -30.60
C THR A 222 -2.15 -10.40 -31.49
N GLY A 223 -0.99 -10.87 -31.08
CA GLY A 223 0.24 -10.79 -31.87
C GLY A 223 0.16 -11.55 -33.20
N MET A 224 -0.46 -12.72 -33.23
CA MET A 224 -0.72 -13.47 -34.47
C MET A 224 -1.65 -12.71 -35.42
N PHE A 225 -2.72 -12.12 -34.92
CA PHE A 225 -3.64 -11.32 -35.74
C PHE A 225 -2.99 -10.07 -36.32
N GLN A 226 -2.20 -9.34 -35.53
CA GLN A 226 -1.47 -8.15 -36.02
C GLN A 226 -0.47 -8.52 -37.12
N ASN A 227 0.27 -9.61 -36.97
CA ASN A 227 1.21 -10.08 -37.97
C ASN A 227 0.49 -10.54 -39.25
N THR A 228 -0.71 -11.12 -39.16
CA THR A 228 -1.49 -11.54 -40.30
C THR A 228 -2.04 -10.33 -41.07
N LEU A 229 -2.55 -9.31 -40.36
CA LEU A 229 -3.04 -8.08 -40.98
C LEU A 229 -1.93 -7.30 -41.68
N GLN A 230 -0.73 -7.23 -41.09
CA GLN A 230 0.40 -6.59 -41.74
C GLN A 230 0.87 -7.32 -43.03
N ARG A 231 0.79 -8.64 -43.01
CA ARG A 231 1.11 -9.43 -44.23
C ARG A 231 0.07 -9.26 -45.33
N THR A 232 -1.21 -9.09 -44.98
CA THR A 232 -2.29 -8.90 -45.95
C THR A 232 -2.30 -7.48 -46.54
N ALA A 233 -1.74 -6.49 -45.84
CA ALA A 233 -1.64 -5.12 -46.30
C ALA A 233 -0.43 -4.86 -47.24
N LEU A 234 0.45 -5.86 -47.39
CA LEU A 234 1.66 -5.81 -48.26
C LEU A 234 1.50 -6.59 -49.55
N VAL A 235 0.33 -7.12 -49.87
CA VAL A 235 -0.08 -7.75 -51.11
C VAL A 235 -1.11 -6.87 -51.82
#